data_051a9efd0795d09bb24d31797f0a07a4
#
_entry.id   051a9efd0795d09bb24d31797f0a07a4
#
_cell.length_a   1.000
_cell.length_b   1.000
_cell.length_c   1.000
_cell.angle_alpha   90.00
_cell.angle_beta   90.00
_cell.angle_gamma   90.00
#
_symmetry.space_group_name_H-M   'P 1'
#
loop_
_entity.id
_entity.type
_entity.pdbx_description
1 polymer ?
#
loop_
_entity_poly.entity_id
_entity_poly.type
_entity_poly.pdbx_seq_one_letter_code
_entity_poly.pdbx_strand_id
1 'polypeptide(L)'
;MKDIKLDFPILDKKIRDKAITYLDSAASTQKPKQVINSISEFLENSYENVHRGMNSLSIDATDLYEKSRDVAKNFINSNSTNEIIFTRGATDSINIIANSLAEHLKEGDKIVVTELEHHSNYLPWMNLCKKLGLELKIIPISKDGILSEDDIINNCDDFTKVL
;
A
#
# COMPACT_ATOMS: atom_id res chain seq x y z
N MET A 1 11.24 16.64 -23.76
CA MET A 1 10.83 15.88 -22.55
C MET A 1 11.91 16.08 -21.50
N LYS A 2 11.55 16.54 -20.28
CA LYS A 2 12.53 16.68 -19.20
C LYS A 2 13.09 15.27 -18.92
N ASP A 3 14.41 15.14 -18.81
CA ASP A 3 15.00 13.86 -18.43
C ASP A 3 14.72 13.58 -16.94
N ILE A 4 13.71 12.75 -16.68
CA ILE A 4 13.25 12.40 -15.33
C ILE A 4 14.37 11.79 -14.48
N LYS A 5 15.37 11.15 -15.09
CA LYS A 5 16.50 10.56 -14.37
C LYS A 5 17.28 11.59 -13.55
N LEU A 6 17.32 12.85 -14.02
CA LEU A 6 18.00 13.94 -13.31
C LEU A 6 17.36 14.28 -11.95
N ASP A 7 16.12 13.86 -11.73
CA ASP A 7 15.44 14.05 -10.45
C ASP A 7 15.87 13.01 -9.38
N PHE A 8 16.58 11.95 -9.77
CA PHE A 8 16.98 10.85 -8.87
C PHE A 8 18.49 10.84 -8.59
N PRO A 9 18.96 11.44 -7.48
CA PRO A 9 20.39 11.60 -7.18
C PRO A 9 21.16 10.27 -7.10
N ILE A 10 20.49 9.21 -6.68
CA ILE A 10 21.08 7.88 -6.57
C ILE A 10 21.61 7.35 -7.90
N LEU A 11 20.99 7.75 -9.02
CA LEU A 11 21.38 7.27 -10.36
C LEU A 11 22.69 7.88 -10.86
N ASP A 12 23.17 8.96 -10.23
CA ASP A 12 24.49 9.54 -10.51
C ASP A 12 25.64 8.72 -9.89
N LYS A 13 25.31 7.82 -8.96
CA LYS A 13 26.31 6.97 -8.29
C LYS A 13 26.89 5.95 -9.26
N LYS A 14 28.19 5.72 -9.16
CA LYS A 14 28.89 4.64 -9.88
C LYS A 14 29.19 3.48 -8.93
N ILE A 15 28.98 2.25 -9.40
CA ILE A 15 29.40 1.03 -8.73
C ILE A 15 30.45 0.34 -9.61
N ARG A 16 31.66 0.16 -9.07
CA ARG A 16 32.81 -0.38 -9.82
C ARG A 16 33.04 0.39 -11.13
N ASP A 17 33.04 1.72 -11.05
CA ASP A 17 33.21 2.69 -12.15
C ASP A 17 32.14 2.63 -13.26
N LYS A 18 31.06 1.90 -13.08
CA LYS A 18 29.93 1.83 -14.00
C LYS A 18 28.71 2.55 -13.46
N ALA A 19 27.95 3.21 -14.33
CA ALA A 19 26.66 3.80 -14.00
C ALA A 19 25.68 2.72 -13.49
N ILE A 20 24.82 3.08 -12.54
CA ILE A 20 23.81 2.18 -12.02
C ILE A 20 22.68 2.02 -13.05
N THR A 21 22.32 0.77 -13.33
CA THR A 21 21.02 0.42 -13.92
C THR A 21 20.13 -0.13 -12.83
N TYR A 22 19.13 0.64 -12.39
CA TYR A 22 18.21 0.26 -11.32
C TYR A 22 16.91 -0.27 -11.90
N LEU A 23 16.61 -1.55 -11.70
CA LEU A 23 15.43 -2.25 -12.25
C LEU A 23 14.55 -2.86 -11.16
N ASP A 24 14.77 -2.52 -9.90
CA ASP A 24 14.11 -3.13 -8.74
C ASP A 24 13.16 -2.17 -8.00
N SER A 25 12.44 -1.34 -8.75
CA SER A 25 11.46 -0.41 -8.16
C SER A 25 10.27 -1.11 -7.51
N ALA A 26 10.00 -2.37 -7.87
CA ALA A 26 8.97 -3.18 -7.23
C ALA A 26 9.29 -3.48 -5.76
N ALA A 27 10.56 -3.76 -5.45
CA ALA A 27 11.00 -3.95 -4.08
C ALA A 27 11.19 -2.63 -3.34
N SER A 28 11.81 -1.61 -3.98
CA SER A 28 12.05 -0.31 -3.37
C SER A 28 12.23 0.78 -4.42
N THR A 29 11.27 1.70 -4.50
CA THR A 29 11.35 2.85 -5.40
C THR A 29 12.35 3.89 -4.88
N GLN A 30 13.26 4.33 -5.74
CA GLN A 30 14.20 5.40 -5.42
C GLN A 30 13.48 6.74 -5.23
N LYS A 31 14.06 7.61 -4.42
CA LYS A 31 13.42 8.88 -4.05
C LYS A 31 13.95 10.02 -4.93
N PRO A 32 13.06 10.80 -5.57
CA PRO A 32 13.47 12.00 -6.29
C PRO A 32 13.87 13.12 -5.33
N LYS A 33 14.66 14.08 -5.81
CA LYS A 33 15.14 15.25 -5.05
C LYS A 33 14.01 15.99 -4.34
N GLN A 34 12.87 16.10 -4.98
CA GLN A 34 11.69 16.79 -4.43
C GLN A 34 11.22 16.15 -3.13
N VAL A 35 11.15 14.81 -3.08
CA VAL A 35 10.77 14.06 -1.87
C VAL A 35 11.83 14.20 -0.78
N ILE A 36 13.11 14.05 -1.14
CA ILE A 36 14.23 14.16 -0.19
C ILE A 36 14.22 15.56 0.44
N ASN A 37 14.12 16.61 -0.38
CA ASN A 37 14.15 17.99 0.08
C ASN A 37 12.92 18.32 0.96
N SER A 38 11.72 17.87 0.58
CA SER A 38 10.51 18.10 1.39
C SER A 38 10.60 17.45 2.77
N ILE A 39 11.19 16.25 2.87
CA ILE A 39 11.41 15.61 4.18
C ILE A 39 12.40 16.42 5.00
N SER A 40 13.53 16.85 4.42
CA SER A 40 14.53 17.65 5.12
C SER A 40 13.95 18.98 5.60
N GLU A 41 13.24 19.69 4.71
CA GLU A 41 12.60 20.97 5.00
C GLU A 41 11.57 20.85 6.14
N PHE A 42 10.76 19.80 6.12
CA PHE A 42 9.80 19.53 7.19
C PHE A 42 10.48 19.30 8.53
N LEU A 43 11.55 18.47 8.57
CA LEU A 43 12.29 18.17 9.78
C LEU A 43 13.03 19.39 10.33
N GLU A 44 13.54 20.27 9.47
CA GLU A 44 14.29 21.46 9.85
C GLU A 44 13.38 22.60 10.34
N ASN A 45 12.15 22.73 9.78
CA ASN A 45 11.36 23.96 9.93
C ASN A 45 9.97 23.77 10.55
N SER A 46 9.40 22.54 10.51
CA SER A 46 7.98 22.34 10.84
C SER A 46 7.69 21.08 11.66
N TYR A 47 8.73 20.37 12.13
CA TYR A 47 8.57 19.12 12.84
C TYR A 47 7.98 19.32 14.23
N GLU A 48 6.74 18.88 14.43
CA GLU A 48 6.00 18.93 15.69
C GLU A 48 4.87 17.87 15.71
N ASN A 49 4.21 17.71 16.85
CA ASN A 49 3.05 16.84 17.04
C ASN A 49 1.87 17.29 16.17
N VAL A 50 1.36 16.36 15.37
CA VAL A 50 0.16 16.58 14.53
C VAL A 50 -1.10 16.47 15.39
N HIS A 51 -2.09 17.34 15.20
CA HIS A 51 -3.42 17.38 15.81
C HIS A 51 -3.51 17.74 17.31
N ARG A 52 -2.42 17.80 18.07
CA ARG A 52 -2.50 17.94 19.53
C ARG A 52 -1.80 19.16 20.14
N GLY A 53 -1.08 19.93 19.33
CA GLY A 53 -0.40 21.14 19.80
C GLY A 53 -1.22 22.40 19.55
N MET A 54 -1.07 23.39 20.43
CA MET A 54 -1.68 24.73 20.29
C MET A 54 -0.67 25.78 19.82
N ASN A 55 0.59 25.40 19.60
CA ASN A 55 1.62 26.29 19.10
C ASN A 55 1.60 26.33 17.55
N SER A 56 2.25 27.34 16.96
CA SER A 56 2.26 27.55 15.50
C SER A 56 2.87 26.37 14.74
N LEU A 57 3.95 25.76 15.25
CA LEU A 57 4.60 24.63 14.58
C LEU A 57 3.67 23.42 14.48
N SER A 58 2.89 23.13 15.53
CA SER A 58 1.93 22.05 15.49
C SER A 58 0.76 22.31 14.54
N ILE A 59 0.33 23.56 14.41
CA ILE A 59 -0.68 23.96 13.41
C ILE A 59 -0.11 23.73 12.00
N ASP A 60 1.10 24.23 11.72
CA ASP A 60 1.75 24.08 10.41
C ASP A 60 1.96 22.60 10.05
N ALA A 61 2.43 21.78 11.02
CA ALA A 61 2.60 20.34 10.82
C ALA A 61 1.27 19.63 10.54
N THR A 62 0.19 20.02 11.24
CA THR A 62 -1.15 19.50 11.02
C THR A 62 -1.67 19.86 9.63
N ASP A 63 -1.50 21.11 9.22
CA ASP A 63 -1.92 21.58 7.90
C ASP A 63 -1.20 20.85 6.77
N LEU A 64 0.11 20.61 6.90
CA LEU A 64 0.88 19.81 5.94
C LEU A 64 0.40 18.36 5.86
N TYR A 65 0.11 17.76 7.01
CA TYR A 65 -0.42 16.40 7.08
C TYR A 65 -1.78 16.27 6.39
N GLU A 66 -2.72 17.17 6.68
CA GLU A 66 -4.06 17.16 6.09
C GLU A 66 -4.02 17.50 4.58
N LYS A 67 -3.16 18.41 4.14
CA LYS A 67 -2.92 18.65 2.71
C LYS A 67 -2.41 17.39 2.00
N SER A 68 -1.54 16.60 2.65
CA SER A 68 -1.06 15.33 2.08
C SER A 68 -2.21 14.33 1.91
N ARG A 69 -3.15 14.32 2.86
CA ARG A 69 -4.37 13.51 2.78
C ARG A 69 -5.28 13.93 1.64
N ASP A 70 -5.47 15.25 1.43
CA ASP A 70 -6.21 15.79 0.29
C ASP A 70 -5.59 15.43 -1.07
N VAL A 71 -4.26 15.50 -1.17
CA VAL A 71 -3.54 15.09 -2.40
C VAL A 71 -3.77 13.61 -2.67
N ALA A 72 -3.64 12.74 -1.66
CA ALA A 72 -3.89 11.31 -1.81
C ALA A 72 -5.34 11.03 -2.22
N LYS A 73 -6.32 11.68 -1.56
CA LYS A 73 -7.74 11.60 -1.90
C LYS A 73 -7.99 11.91 -3.38
N ASN A 74 -7.46 13.05 -3.85
CA ASN A 74 -7.66 13.48 -5.23
C ASN A 74 -6.97 12.53 -6.23
N PHE A 75 -5.80 12.00 -5.89
CA PHE A 75 -5.04 11.08 -6.75
C PHE A 75 -5.77 9.76 -6.98
N ILE A 76 -6.39 9.19 -5.94
CA ILE A 76 -7.14 7.93 -6.04
C ILE A 76 -8.64 8.14 -6.33
N ASN A 77 -9.07 9.39 -6.54
CA ASN A 77 -10.46 9.74 -6.80
C ASN A 77 -11.44 9.31 -5.70
N SER A 78 -11.03 9.43 -4.44
CA SER A 78 -11.88 9.18 -3.27
C SER A 78 -12.83 10.36 -3.01
N ASN A 79 -13.99 10.10 -2.42
CA ASN A 79 -15.00 11.13 -2.15
C ASN A 79 -14.66 11.98 -0.92
N SER A 80 -13.96 11.41 0.06
CA SER A 80 -13.68 12.06 1.34
C SER A 80 -12.26 11.78 1.83
N THR A 81 -11.65 12.74 2.52
CA THR A 81 -10.39 12.53 3.24
C THR A 81 -10.53 11.50 4.37
N ASN A 82 -11.74 11.26 4.88
CA ASN A 82 -12.00 10.22 5.87
C ASN A 82 -11.79 8.80 5.33
N GLU A 83 -11.76 8.63 4.00
CA GLU A 83 -11.46 7.36 3.35
C GLU A 83 -9.95 7.13 3.18
N ILE A 84 -9.12 8.11 3.54
CA ILE A 84 -7.66 8.03 3.41
C ILE A 84 -7.04 7.74 4.77
N ILE A 85 -6.43 6.58 4.89
CA ILE A 85 -5.71 6.15 6.09
C ILE A 85 -4.25 5.87 5.72
N PHE A 86 -3.34 6.65 6.27
CA PHE A 86 -1.90 6.39 6.12
C PHE A 86 -1.45 5.27 7.05
N THR A 87 -0.78 4.27 6.50
CA THR A 87 -0.26 3.12 7.21
C THR A 87 1.26 3.00 6.98
N ARG A 88 1.89 2.03 7.62
CA ARG A 88 3.33 1.77 7.44
C ARG A 88 3.68 1.03 6.16
N GLY A 89 2.68 0.66 5.34
CA GLY A 89 2.86 -0.03 4.06
C GLY A 89 1.74 -1.03 3.79
N ALA A 90 1.77 -1.67 2.61
CA ALA A 90 0.74 -2.61 2.17
C ALA A 90 0.49 -3.75 3.16
N THR A 91 1.55 -4.33 3.73
CA THR A 91 1.41 -5.39 4.74
C THR A 91 0.60 -4.95 5.95
N ASP A 92 0.85 -3.73 6.46
CA ASP A 92 0.10 -3.16 7.59
C ASP A 92 -1.36 -2.92 7.21
N SER A 93 -1.60 -2.32 6.04
CA SER A 93 -2.94 -2.07 5.51
C SER A 93 -3.78 -3.34 5.40
N ILE A 94 -3.23 -4.40 4.81
CA ILE A 94 -3.95 -5.66 4.62
C ILE A 94 -4.24 -6.33 5.96
N ASN A 95 -3.30 -6.31 6.91
CA ASN A 95 -3.55 -6.84 8.25
C ASN A 95 -4.64 -6.05 8.99
N ILE A 96 -4.66 -4.71 8.86
CA ILE A 96 -5.73 -3.87 9.42
C ILE A 96 -7.09 -4.28 8.83
N ILE A 97 -7.18 -4.40 7.50
CA ILE A 97 -8.42 -4.79 6.82
C ILE A 97 -8.86 -6.19 7.25
N ALA A 98 -7.95 -7.19 7.24
CA ALA A 98 -8.27 -8.56 7.61
C ALA A 98 -8.79 -8.65 9.06
N ASN A 99 -8.13 -7.94 10.00
CA ASN A 99 -8.58 -7.92 11.39
C ASN A 99 -9.92 -7.18 11.57
N SER A 100 -10.15 -6.09 10.84
CA SER A 100 -11.40 -5.34 10.90
C SER A 100 -12.58 -6.12 10.34
N LEU A 101 -12.37 -6.92 9.28
CA LEU A 101 -13.40 -7.76 8.70
C LEU A 101 -13.74 -8.99 9.56
N ALA A 102 -12.85 -9.38 10.50
CA ALA A 102 -13.06 -10.56 11.32
C ALA A 102 -14.40 -10.59 12.07
N GLU A 103 -14.91 -9.42 12.49
CA GLU A 103 -16.19 -9.30 13.21
C GLU A 103 -17.42 -9.47 12.29
N HIS A 104 -17.22 -9.38 10.97
CA HIS A 104 -18.27 -9.47 9.96
C HIS A 104 -18.31 -10.83 9.25
N LEU A 105 -17.34 -11.71 9.55
CA LEU A 105 -17.19 -13.03 8.94
C LEU A 105 -17.59 -14.13 9.92
N LYS A 106 -18.17 -15.20 9.40
CA LYS A 106 -18.64 -16.36 10.18
C LYS A 106 -18.22 -17.67 9.54
N GLU A 107 -18.23 -18.73 10.30
CA GLU A 107 -17.97 -20.09 9.82
C GLU A 107 -18.80 -20.41 8.57
N GLY A 108 -18.16 -20.95 7.55
CA GLY A 108 -18.75 -21.24 6.22
C GLY A 108 -18.59 -20.09 5.21
N ASP A 109 -18.21 -18.88 5.62
CA ASP A 109 -17.83 -17.84 4.67
C ASP A 109 -16.51 -18.19 3.98
N LYS A 110 -16.31 -17.65 2.78
CA LYS A 110 -15.18 -17.93 1.89
C LYS A 110 -14.37 -16.68 1.62
N ILE A 111 -13.05 -16.82 1.68
CA ILE A 111 -12.07 -15.84 1.18
C ILE A 111 -11.38 -16.45 -0.02
N VAL A 112 -11.34 -15.70 -1.12
CA VAL A 112 -10.71 -16.12 -2.37
C VAL A 112 -9.44 -15.30 -2.57
N VAL A 113 -8.34 -15.95 -2.91
CA VAL A 113 -7.05 -15.32 -3.26
C VAL A 113 -6.49 -15.99 -4.50
N THR A 114 -5.56 -15.34 -5.18
CA THR A 114 -4.89 -15.96 -6.34
C THR A 114 -3.58 -16.61 -5.91
N GLU A 115 -3.08 -17.52 -6.74
CA GLU A 115 -1.74 -18.12 -6.56
C GLU A 115 -0.61 -17.10 -6.78
N LEU A 116 -0.91 -15.93 -7.39
CA LEU A 116 0.06 -14.86 -7.64
C LEU A 116 0.30 -13.95 -6.44
N GLU A 117 -0.44 -14.13 -5.35
CA GLU A 117 -0.39 -13.20 -4.23
C GLU A 117 0.98 -13.14 -3.55
N HIS A 118 1.42 -11.93 -3.29
CA HIS A 118 2.53 -11.73 -2.38
C HIS A 118 2.14 -12.19 -0.95
N HIS A 119 3.09 -12.71 -0.20
CA HIS A 119 2.84 -13.19 1.19
C HIS A 119 2.10 -12.17 2.06
N SER A 120 2.32 -10.87 1.86
CA SER A 120 1.60 -9.81 2.61
C SER A 120 0.09 -9.80 2.35
N ASN A 121 -0.36 -10.30 1.19
CA ASN A 121 -1.78 -10.43 0.84
C ASN A 121 -2.30 -11.88 0.91
N TYR A 122 -1.46 -12.83 1.24
CA TYR A 122 -1.86 -14.22 1.42
C TYR A 122 -1.97 -14.62 2.88
N LEU A 123 -0.91 -14.35 3.67
CA LEU A 123 -0.81 -14.83 5.06
C LEU A 123 -1.88 -14.26 6.01
N PRO A 124 -2.26 -12.97 5.93
CA PRO A 124 -3.32 -12.44 6.79
C PRO A 124 -4.64 -13.18 6.61
N TRP A 125 -5.03 -13.44 5.35
CA TRP A 125 -6.27 -14.14 5.02
C TRP A 125 -6.22 -15.62 5.42
N MET A 126 -5.11 -16.29 5.15
CA MET A 126 -4.89 -17.67 5.59
C MET A 126 -5.02 -17.80 7.13
N ASN A 127 -4.40 -16.90 7.88
CA ASN A 127 -4.48 -16.90 9.34
C ASN A 127 -5.90 -16.61 9.84
N LEU A 128 -6.60 -15.69 9.20
CA LEU A 128 -8.00 -15.35 9.52
C LEU A 128 -8.92 -16.54 9.27
N CYS A 129 -8.80 -17.20 8.11
CA CYS A 129 -9.56 -18.40 7.78
C CYS A 129 -9.34 -19.51 8.82
N LYS A 130 -8.09 -19.76 9.17
CA LYS A 130 -7.75 -20.76 10.20
C LYS A 130 -8.34 -20.41 11.57
N LYS A 131 -8.35 -19.15 11.94
CA LYS A 131 -8.85 -18.68 13.23
C LYS A 131 -10.37 -18.79 13.36
N LEU A 132 -11.10 -18.49 12.27
CA LEU A 132 -12.57 -18.37 12.29
C LEU A 132 -13.28 -19.56 11.63
N GLY A 133 -12.56 -20.56 11.12
CA GLY A 133 -13.17 -21.69 10.41
C GLY A 133 -13.74 -21.34 9.05
N LEU A 134 -13.13 -20.34 8.36
CA LEU A 134 -13.55 -19.93 7.02
C LEU A 134 -12.88 -20.82 5.97
N GLU A 135 -13.45 -20.86 4.77
CA GLU A 135 -12.83 -21.47 3.61
C GLU A 135 -11.81 -20.49 2.99
N LEU A 136 -10.58 -20.92 2.79
CA LEU A 136 -9.61 -20.21 1.95
C LEU A 136 -9.53 -20.91 0.59
N LYS A 137 -10.01 -20.23 -0.44
CA LYS A 137 -9.93 -20.71 -1.82
C LYS A 137 -8.79 -20.04 -2.54
N ILE A 138 -7.91 -20.83 -3.14
CA ILE A 138 -6.79 -20.33 -3.95
C ILE A 138 -7.11 -20.60 -5.41
N ILE A 139 -7.15 -19.54 -6.23
CA ILE A 139 -7.32 -19.65 -7.67
C ILE A 139 -5.97 -19.95 -8.29
N PRO A 140 -5.79 -21.10 -8.95
CA PRO A 140 -4.55 -21.42 -9.64
C PRO A 140 -4.36 -20.52 -10.85
N ILE A 141 -3.10 -20.34 -11.27
CA ILE A 141 -2.76 -19.66 -12.51
C ILE A 141 -2.41 -20.65 -13.61
N SER A 142 -2.53 -20.24 -14.86
CA SER A 142 -2.09 -21.03 -16.01
C SER A 142 -0.55 -21.19 -16.00
N LYS A 143 -0.03 -22.12 -16.79
CA LYS A 143 1.42 -22.31 -16.98
C LYS A 143 2.11 -21.07 -17.55
N ASP A 144 1.38 -20.21 -18.23
CA ASP A 144 1.86 -18.95 -18.80
C ASP A 144 1.75 -17.77 -17.84
N GLY A 145 1.33 -18.02 -16.58
CA GLY A 145 1.19 -16.98 -15.54
C GLY A 145 -0.05 -16.09 -15.72
N ILE A 146 -1.07 -16.58 -16.44
CA ILE A 146 -2.29 -15.83 -16.74
C ILE A 146 -3.40 -16.28 -15.80
N LEU A 147 -4.10 -15.31 -15.23
CA LEU A 147 -5.37 -15.45 -14.52
C LEU A 147 -6.48 -14.97 -15.45
N SER A 148 -7.45 -15.83 -15.76
CA SER A 148 -8.60 -15.45 -16.60
C SER A 148 -9.76 -14.92 -15.75
N GLU A 149 -10.66 -14.15 -16.37
CA GLU A 149 -11.89 -13.70 -15.74
C GLU A 149 -12.78 -14.90 -15.37
N ASP A 150 -12.83 -15.92 -16.22
CA ASP A 150 -13.57 -17.16 -15.96
C ASP A 150 -13.04 -17.89 -14.73
N ASP A 151 -11.73 -17.90 -14.50
CA ASP A 151 -11.14 -18.50 -13.30
C ASP A 151 -11.63 -17.79 -12.04
N ILE A 152 -11.76 -16.47 -12.07
CA ILE A 152 -12.29 -15.68 -10.95
C ILE A 152 -13.77 -16.01 -10.74
N ILE A 153 -14.59 -15.88 -11.79
CA ILE A 153 -16.04 -16.07 -11.71
C ILE A 153 -16.39 -17.48 -11.21
N ASN A 154 -15.72 -18.51 -11.74
CA ASN A 154 -15.99 -19.91 -11.39
C ASN A 154 -15.56 -20.30 -9.96
N ASN A 155 -14.72 -19.49 -9.31
CA ASN A 155 -14.24 -19.74 -7.95
C ASN A 155 -14.94 -18.87 -6.89
N CYS A 156 -15.81 -17.93 -7.31
CA CYS A 156 -16.62 -17.09 -6.44
C CYS A 156 -18.08 -17.56 -6.42
N ASP A 157 -18.72 -17.48 -5.27
CA ASP A 157 -20.13 -17.83 -5.04
C ASP A 157 -20.73 -16.92 -3.94
N ASP A 158 -21.96 -17.19 -3.53
CA ASP A 158 -22.68 -16.41 -2.50
C ASP A 158 -22.00 -16.41 -1.13
N PHE A 159 -21.15 -17.39 -0.86
CA PHE A 159 -20.34 -17.48 0.38
C PHE A 159 -19.05 -16.67 0.32
N THR A 160 -18.64 -16.22 -0.87
CA THR A 160 -17.44 -15.40 -1.04
C THR A 160 -17.65 -14.00 -0.46
N LYS A 161 -16.85 -13.64 0.53
CA LYS A 161 -16.92 -12.35 1.23
C LYS A 161 -15.73 -11.44 0.91
N VAL A 162 -14.62 -12.04 0.51
CA VAL A 162 -13.39 -11.32 0.14
C VAL A 162 -12.80 -11.99 -1.11
N LEU A 163 -12.40 -11.15 -2.07
CA LEU A 163 -11.65 -11.49 -3.26
C LEU A 163 -10.45 -10.55 -3.41
#